data_c50b5f6a095269313c5dfab9aacd09ab
#
_entry.id   c50b5f6a095269313c5dfab9aacd09ab
#
_cell.length_a   1.000
_cell.length_b   1.000
_cell.length_c   1.000
_cell.angle_alpha   90.00
_cell.angle_beta   90.00
_cell.angle_gamma   90.00
#
_symmetry.space_group_name_H-M   'P 1'
#
loop_
_entity.id
_entity.type
_entity.pdbx_description
1 polymer ?
#
loop_
_entity_poly.entity_id
_entity_poly.type
_entity_poly.pdbx_seq_one_letter_code
_entity_poly.pdbx_strand_id
1 'polypeptide(L)'
;QNTLFFNKAQILTGNLNGTYNIICFMIAFALIPIARRIGAKNLHFFSLSLGGLGLLMMPFLNDTTIIFSLPNPFGIGSIDVTQIYLFSFLLGITWASMMAMPYQMLASSIPGNKMGIYMGIFNMFIVIPMIIQIFSMQYLVYDLLGENPINVIRLAGVFLITGGVFSLFVSQQKRVL
;
A
#
# COMPACT_ATOMS: atom_id res chain seq x y z
N GLN A 1 -13.10 -3.62 30.88
CA GLN A 1 -11.92 -4.16 30.17
C GLN A 1 -12.03 -4.00 28.65
N ASN A 2 -13.17 -4.34 28.03
CA ASN A 2 -13.34 -4.29 26.57
C ASN A 2 -13.18 -2.87 25.98
N THR A 3 -13.66 -1.85 26.66
CA THR A 3 -13.51 -0.43 26.22
C THR A 3 -12.07 0.04 26.21
N LEU A 4 -11.25 -0.41 27.19
CA LEU A 4 -9.83 -0.04 27.27
C LEU A 4 -9.02 -0.67 26.11
N PHE A 5 -9.27 -1.96 25.81
CA PHE A 5 -8.64 -2.64 24.70
C PHE A 5 -9.04 -2.03 23.36
N PHE A 6 -10.33 -1.71 23.20
CA PHE A 6 -10.84 -1.06 22.00
C PHE A 6 -10.19 0.30 21.77
N ASN A 7 -10.10 1.14 22.80
CA ASN A 7 -9.46 2.44 22.70
C ASN A 7 -7.96 2.33 22.33
N LYS A 8 -7.24 1.38 22.95
CA LYS A 8 -5.84 1.11 22.59
C LYS A 8 -5.68 0.69 21.13
N ALA A 9 -6.54 -0.21 20.67
CA ALA A 9 -6.53 -0.67 19.28
C ALA A 9 -6.82 0.48 18.30
N GLN A 10 -7.76 1.37 18.62
CA GLN A 10 -8.06 2.56 17.80
C GLN A 10 -6.87 3.52 17.74
N ILE A 11 -6.21 3.80 18.87
CA ILE A 11 -5.03 4.65 18.92
C ILE A 11 -3.91 4.04 18.08
N LEU A 12 -3.63 2.75 18.24
CA LEU A 12 -2.61 2.06 17.47
C LEU A 12 -2.92 2.12 15.97
N THR A 13 -4.16 1.84 15.58
CA THR A 13 -4.60 1.93 14.18
C THR A 13 -4.44 3.34 13.62
N GLY A 14 -4.78 4.37 14.39
CA GLY A 14 -4.57 5.76 14.03
C GLY A 14 -3.10 6.09 13.81
N ASN A 15 -2.22 5.64 14.72
CA ASN A 15 -0.78 5.85 14.62
C ASN A 15 -0.18 5.12 13.40
N LEU A 16 -0.58 3.87 13.15
CA LEU A 16 -0.16 3.11 11.98
C LEU A 16 -0.60 3.79 10.68
N ASN A 17 -1.85 4.28 10.63
CA ASN A 17 -2.37 5.05 9.51
C ASN A 17 -1.59 6.35 9.28
N GLY A 18 -1.34 7.11 10.34
CA GLY A 18 -0.53 8.33 10.27
C GLY A 18 0.88 8.04 9.74
N THR A 19 1.50 6.99 10.25
CA THR A 19 2.86 6.60 9.87
C THR A 19 2.93 6.21 8.39
N TYR A 20 2.06 5.35 7.89
CA TYR A 20 2.13 4.97 6.48
C TYR A 20 1.87 6.16 5.55
N ASN A 21 1.01 7.10 5.92
CA ASN A 21 0.77 8.30 5.13
C ASN A 21 2.00 9.22 5.09
N ILE A 22 2.70 9.39 6.21
CA ILE A 22 3.96 10.16 6.26
C ILE A 22 5.02 9.49 5.37
N ILE A 23 5.19 8.17 5.48
CA ILE A 23 6.12 7.41 4.65
C ILE A 23 5.74 7.53 3.16
N CYS A 24 4.45 7.38 2.82
CA CYS A 24 3.94 7.56 1.47
C CYS A 24 4.33 8.93 0.91
N PHE A 25 4.12 9.99 1.68
CA PHE A 25 4.47 11.36 1.29
C PHE A 25 5.97 11.50 1.03
N MET A 26 6.81 11.02 1.94
CA MET A 26 8.28 11.11 1.80
C MET A 26 8.78 10.31 0.59
N ILE A 27 8.28 9.09 0.42
CA ILE A 27 8.68 8.19 -0.68
C ILE A 27 8.21 8.71 -2.04
N ALA A 28 7.07 9.42 -2.11
CA ALA A 28 6.55 9.97 -3.36
C ALA A 28 7.60 10.83 -4.10
N PHE A 29 8.43 11.59 -3.38
CA PHE A 29 9.51 12.38 -3.97
C PHE A 29 10.64 11.51 -4.53
N ALA A 30 10.92 10.36 -3.91
CA ALA A 30 11.97 9.46 -4.34
C ALA A 30 11.53 8.55 -5.50
N LEU A 31 10.24 8.30 -5.66
CA LEU A 31 9.73 7.38 -6.69
C LEU A 31 10.08 7.81 -8.11
N ILE A 32 9.99 9.12 -8.42
CA ILE A 32 10.25 9.63 -9.77
C ILE A 32 11.70 9.36 -10.20
N PRO A 33 12.74 9.77 -9.45
CA PRO A 33 14.12 9.49 -9.83
C PRO A 33 14.44 7.99 -9.86
N ILE A 34 13.85 7.19 -8.97
CA ILE A 34 14.05 5.74 -8.99
C ILE A 34 13.39 5.11 -10.23
N ALA A 35 12.14 5.52 -10.56
CA ALA A 35 11.43 5.02 -11.74
C ALA A 35 12.19 5.34 -13.05
N ARG A 36 12.89 6.48 -13.12
CA ARG A 36 13.74 6.82 -14.27
C ARG A 36 14.92 5.87 -14.44
N ARG A 37 15.44 5.30 -13.35
CA ARG A 37 16.60 4.38 -13.37
C ARG A 37 16.22 2.94 -13.66
N ILE A 38 15.21 2.42 -12.96
CA ILE A 38 14.86 0.98 -13.02
C ILE A 38 13.58 0.70 -13.84
N GLY A 39 12.88 1.76 -14.27
CA GLY A 39 11.60 1.67 -14.98
C GLY A 39 10.40 1.61 -14.04
N ALA A 40 9.29 2.24 -14.43
CA ALA A 40 8.08 2.34 -13.60
C ALA A 40 7.49 0.98 -13.26
N LYS A 41 7.45 0.02 -14.20
CA LYS A 41 6.91 -1.32 -13.95
C LYS A 41 7.71 -2.11 -12.93
N ASN A 42 9.05 -2.06 -13.01
CA ASN A 42 9.91 -2.77 -12.07
C ASN A 42 9.78 -2.16 -10.66
N LEU A 43 9.78 -0.83 -10.58
CA LEU A 43 9.56 -0.13 -9.31
C LEU A 43 8.20 -0.50 -8.71
N HIS A 44 7.15 -0.54 -9.54
CA HIS A 44 5.82 -0.93 -9.10
C HIS A 44 5.78 -2.38 -8.59
N PHE A 45 6.39 -3.31 -9.31
CA PHE A 45 6.53 -4.70 -8.87
C PHE A 45 7.21 -4.81 -7.49
N PHE A 46 8.38 -4.17 -7.31
CA PHE A 46 9.09 -4.21 -6.04
C PHE A 46 8.26 -3.58 -4.90
N SER A 47 7.62 -2.45 -5.16
CA SER A 47 6.80 -1.76 -4.15
C SER A 47 5.60 -2.60 -3.74
N LEU A 48 4.86 -3.20 -4.68
CA LEU A 48 3.73 -4.07 -4.38
C LEU A 48 4.16 -5.34 -3.64
N SER A 49 5.29 -5.93 -4.03
CA SER A 49 5.84 -7.10 -3.36
C SER A 49 6.23 -6.80 -1.92
N LEU A 50 6.84 -5.63 -1.65
CA LEU A 50 7.15 -5.19 -0.29
C LEU A 50 5.89 -5.03 0.56
N GLY A 51 4.85 -4.37 0.05
CA GLY A 51 3.60 -4.23 0.78
C GLY A 51 2.89 -5.55 1.00
N GLY A 52 2.88 -6.42 0.00
CA GLY A 52 2.31 -7.76 0.13
C GLY A 52 3.02 -8.59 1.20
N LEU A 53 4.36 -8.55 1.23
CA LEU A 53 5.16 -9.16 2.30
C LEU A 53 4.85 -8.53 3.66
N GLY A 54 4.71 -7.20 3.73
CA GLY A 54 4.33 -6.51 4.96
C GLY A 54 2.98 -6.98 5.51
N LEU A 55 1.97 -7.14 4.64
CA LEU A 55 0.67 -7.69 5.03
C LEU A 55 0.76 -9.15 5.49
N LEU A 56 1.55 -9.99 4.82
CA LEU A 56 1.74 -11.38 5.21
C LEU A 56 2.50 -11.52 6.53
N MET A 57 3.41 -10.60 6.82
CA MET A 57 4.18 -10.58 8.07
C MET A 57 3.38 -9.97 9.25
N MET A 58 2.39 -9.13 8.98
CA MET A 58 1.65 -8.39 10.01
C MET A 58 1.16 -9.26 11.17
N PRO A 59 0.61 -10.47 10.98
CA PRO A 59 0.16 -11.31 12.09
C PRO A 59 1.26 -11.80 13.03
N PHE A 60 2.52 -11.70 12.63
CA PHE A 60 3.70 -12.10 13.41
C PHE A 60 4.39 -10.92 14.09
N LEU A 61 3.98 -9.69 13.76
CA LEU A 61 4.51 -8.47 14.35
C LEU A 61 3.71 -8.11 15.60
N ASN A 62 4.38 -7.60 16.61
CA ASN A 62 3.74 -7.17 17.85
C ASN A 62 3.99 -5.68 18.14
N ASP A 63 3.17 -5.11 19.02
CA ASP A 63 3.24 -3.72 19.45
C ASP A 63 4.02 -3.53 20.75
N THR A 64 4.58 -4.58 21.31
CA THR A 64 5.30 -4.55 22.60
C THR A 64 6.82 -4.52 22.44
N THR A 65 7.33 -5.11 21.34
CA THR A 65 8.79 -5.12 21.09
C THR A 65 9.21 -3.83 20.44
N ILE A 66 9.93 -3.00 21.17
CA ILE A 66 10.46 -1.72 20.71
C ILE A 66 11.67 -1.99 19.82
N ILE A 67 11.66 -1.42 18.60
CA ILE A 67 12.81 -1.46 17.67
C ILE A 67 13.76 -0.31 18.01
N PHE A 68 13.20 0.89 18.16
CA PHE A 68 13.91 2.11 18.58
C PHE A 68 12.94 3.12 19.13
N SER A 69 13.48 4.08 19.91
CA SER A 69 12.71 5.19 20.48
C SER A 69 13.23 6.51 19.94
N LEU A 70 12.32 7.40 19.55
CA LEU A 70 12.63 8.75 19.10
C LEU A 70 12.24 9.75 20.19
N PRO A 71 13.01 10.85 20.39
CA PRO A 71 12.55 11.95 21.22
C PRO A 71 11.21 12.48 20.71
N ASN A 72 10.28 12.74 21.62
CA ASN A 72 8.99 13.32 21.22
C ASN A 72 9.19 14.80 20.85
N PRO A 73 9.01 15.21 19.57
CA PRO A 73 9.21 16.57 19.12
C PRO A 73 8.12 17.54 19.63
N PHE A 74 7.01 17.01 20.16
CA PHE A 74 5.85 17.80 20.61
C PHE A 74 5.64 17.76 22.12
N GLY A 75 6.53 17.15 22.90
CA GLY A 75 6.36 17.02 24.33
C GLY A 75 7.49 16.32 25.06
N ILE A 76 7.24 15.97 26.32
CA ILE A 76 8.17 15.22 27.17
C ILE A 76 7.99 13.72 26.89
N GLY A 77 9.10 12.97 26.84
CA GLY A 77 9.10 11.52 26.67
C GLY A 77 9.60 11.08 25.29
N SER A 78 9.41 9.80 24.99
CA SER A 78 9.80 9.16 23.75
C SER A 78 8.59 8.63 22.98
N ILE A 79 8.73 8.56 21.66
CA ILE A 79 7.83 7.83 20.77
C ILE A 79 8.50 6.49 20.47
N ASP A 80 7.91 5.41 20.96
CA ASP A 80 8.45 4.07 20.77
C ASP A 80 7.94 3.49 19.44
N VAL A 81 8.88 3.16 18.57
CA VAL A 81 8.60 2.50 17.31
C VAL A 81 8.74 0.99 17.53
N THR A 82 7.62 0.30 17.51
CA THR A 82 7.53 -1.14 17.75
C THR A 82 7.51 -1.94 16.44
N GLN A 83 7.62 -3.26 16.52
CA GLN A 83 7.70 -4.12 15.34
C GLN A 83 6.52 -3.95 14.37
N ILE A 84 5.32 -3.67 14.88
CA ILE A 84 4.12 -3.50 14.04
C ILE A 84 4.25 -2.33 13.06
N TYR A 85 5.07 -1.30 13.36
CA TYR A 85 5.31 -0.18 12.45
C TYR A 85 6.06 -0.56 11.17
N LEU A 86 6.76 -1.71 11.15
CA LEU A 86 7.38 -2.23 9.93
C LEU A 86 6.33 -2.45 8.82
N PHE A 87 5.15 -2.98 9.19
CA PHE A 87 4.01 -3.09 8.27
C PHE A 87 3.63 -1.74 7.66
N SER A 88 3.48 -0.69 8.49
CA SER A 88 3.12 0.65 8.03
C SER A 88 4.18 1.25 7.11
N PHE A 89 5.46 1.01 7.39
CA PHE A 89 6.56 1.45 6.54
C PHE A 89 6.48 0.83 5.14
N LEU A 90 6.33 -0.50 5.07
CA LEU A 90 6.24 -1.22 3.81
C LEU A 90 4.96 -0.83 3.02
N LEU A 91 3.84 -0.65 3.73
CA LEU A 91 2.59 -0.21 3.13
C LEU A 91 2.68 1.22 2.57
N GLY A 92 3.39 2.12 3.24
CA GLY A 92 3.61 3.50 2.77
C GLY A 92 4.34 3.55 1.43
N ILE A 93 5.40 2.73 1.26
CA ILE A 93 6.10 2.58 -0.02
C ILE A 93 5.15 2.08 -1.11
N THR A 94 4.38 1.05 -0.78
CA THR A 94 3.42 0.43 -1.69
C THR A 94 2.35 1.42 -2.14
N TRP A 95 1.77 2.15 -1.19
CA TRP A 95 0.71 3.11 -1.46
C TRP A 95 1.19 4.25 -2.36
N ALA A 96 2.39 4.78 -2.10
CA ALA A 96 3.01 5.79 -2.97
C ALA A 96 3.17 5.29 -4.40
N SER A 97 3.60 4.04 -4.58
CA SER A 97 3.74 3.43 -5.89
C SER A 97 2.38 3.17 -6.56
N MET A 98 1.37 2.73 -5.82
CA MET A 98 0.01 2.50 -6.35
C MET A 98 -0.62 3.79 -6.86
N MET A 99 -0.36 4.91 -6.21
CA MET A 99 -0.88 6.22 -6.63
C MET A 99 -0.14 6.82 -7.83
N ALA A 100 1.13 6.49 -8.04
CA ALA A 100 1.96 7.17 -9.04
C ALA A 100 2.28 6.30 -10.27
N MET A 101 2.70 5.05 -10.07
CA MET A 101 3.28 4.24 -11.15
C MET A 101 2.29 3.82 -12.24
N PRO A 102 1.06 3.36 -11.94
CA PRO A 102 0.09 3.01 -12.98
C PRO A 102 -0.28 4.19 -13.87
N TYR A 103 -0.46 5.38 -13.28
CA TYR A 103 -0.73 6.61 -14.05
C TYR A 103 0.45 7.01 -14.93
N GLN A 104 1.68 6.87 -14.44
CA GLN A 104 2.88 7.14 -15.22
C GLN A 104 3.02 6.16 -16.40
N MET A 105 2.77 4.86 -16.17
CA MET A 105 2.79 3.85 -17.23
C MET A 105 1.74 4.14 -18.29
N LEU A 106 0.52 4.48 -17.88
CA LEU A 106 -0.56 4.83 -18.78
C LEU A 106 -0.22 6.10 -19.59
N ALA A 107 0.19 7.17 -18.92
CA ALA A 107 0.52 8.45 -19.56
C ALA A 107 1.65 8.33 -20.61
N SER A 108 2.59 7.41 -20.38
CA SER A 108 3.67 7.16 -21.34
C SER A 108 3.23 6.44 -22.62
N SER A 109 2.05 5.78 -22.58
CA SER A 109 1.54 4.93 -23.67
C SER A 109 0.44 5.58 -24.50
N ILE A 110 -0.06 6.75 -24.10
CA ILE A 110 -1.22 7.40 -24.72
C ILE A 110 -0.83 8.68 -25.43
N PRO A 111 -1.41 8.97 -26.62
CA PRO A 111 -1.29 10.28 -27.29
C PRO A 111 -1.89 11.39 -26.42
N GLY A 112 -1.20 12.55 -26.35
CA GLY A 112 -1.59 13.66 -25.47
C GLY A 112 -3.00 14.19 -25.69
N ASN A 113 -3.49 14.18 -26.94
CA ASN A 113 -4.83 14.65 -27.30
C ASN A 113 -5.97 13.75 -26.82
N LYS A 114 -5.68 12.53 -26.38
CA LYS A 114 -6.67 11.56 -25.85
C LYS A 114 -6.49 11.27 -24.37
N MET A 115 -5.56 11.94 -23.70
CA MET A 115 -5.18 11.68 -22.30
C MET A 115 -6.39 11.67 -21.37
N GLY A 116 -7.28 12.65 -21.44
CA GLY A 116 -8.43 12.76 -20.55
C GLY A 116 -9.39 11.57 -20.63
N ILE A 117 -9.69 11.08 -21.83
CA ILE A 117 -10.57 9.94 -22.04
C ILE A 117 -9.97 8.67 -21.44
N TYR A 118 -8.70 8.40 -21.71
CA TYR A 118 -8.04 7.18 -21.21
C TYR A 118 -7.83 7.23 -19.70
N MET A 119 -7.54 8.41 -19.12
CA MET A 119 -7.47 8.54 -17.66
C MET A 119 -8.85 8.32 -17.00
N GLY A 120 -9.93 8.77 -17.63
CA GLY A 120 -11.29 8.49 -17.16
C GLY A 120 -11.60 7.00 -17.19
N ILE A 121 -11.31 6.31 -18.29
CA ILE A 121 -11.49 4.85 -18.40
C ILE A 121 -10.64 4.12 -17.37
N PHE A 122 -9.38 4.54 -17.18
CA PHE A 122 -8.49 3.93 -16.20
C PHE A 122 -9.03 4.05 -14.77
N ASN A 123 -9.59 5.20 -14.41
CA ASN A 123 -10.23 5.37 -13.10
C ASN A 123 -11.44 4.44 -12.92
N MET A 124 -12.19 4.14 -13.98
CA MET A 124 -13.27 3.13 -13.90
C MET A 124 -12.72 1.74 -13.58
N PHE A 125 -11.55 1.35 -14.14
CA PHE A 125 -10.88 0.10 -13.80
C PHE A 125 -10.37 0.04 -12.36
N ILE A 126 -10.27 1.16 -11.67
CA ILE A 126 -9.99 1.21 -10.22
C ILE A 126 -11.31 1.12 -9.43
N VAL A 127 -12.30 1.95 -9.77
CA VAL A 127 -13.54 2.09 -9.00
C VAL A 127 -14.43 0.85 -9.09
N ILE A 128 -14.60 0.26 -10.28
CA ILE A 128 -15.46 -0.91 -10.47
C ILE A 128 -15.01 -2.11 -9.61
N PRO A 129 -13.71 -2.53 -9.63
CA PRO A 129 -13.23 -3.58 -8.75
C PRO A 129 -13.37 -3.24 -7.25
N MET A 130 -13.23 -1.97 -6.85
CA MET A 130 -13.45 -1.56 -5.46
C MET A 130 -14.90 -1.79 -5.02
N ILE A 131 -15.88 -1.46 -5.86
CA ILE A 131 -17.28 -1.71 -5.59
C ILE A 131 -17.56 -3.22 -5.48
N ILE A 132 -17.06 -4.00 -6.45
CA ILE A 132 -17.20 -5.47 -6.43
C ILE A 132 -16.56 -6.05 -5.16
N GLN A 133 -15.39 -5.55 -4.77
CA GLN A 133 -14.68 -6.00 -3.57
C GLN A 133 -15.48 -5.73 -2.29
N ILE A 134 -16.14 -4.58 -2.16
CA ILE A 134 -16.97 -4.26 -0.99
C ILE A 134 -18.09 -5.29 -0.84
N PHE A 135 -18.86 -5.54 -1.91
CA PHE A 135 -19.95 -6.49 -1.87
C PHE A 135 -19.48 -7.93 -1.72
N SER A 136 -18.47 -8.35 -2.48
CA SER A 136 -17.95 -9.71 -2.39
C SER A 136 -17.34 -10.02 -1.03
N MET A 137 -16.65 -9.06 -0.42
CA MET A 137 -16.06 -9.22 0.90
C MET A 137 -17.14 -9.42 1.96
N GLN A 138 -18.20 -8.60 1.92
CA GLN A 138 -19.25 -8.62 2.93
C GLN A 138 -20.12 -9.88 2.87
N TYR A 139 -20.42 -10.39 1.67
CA TYR A 139 -21.43 -11.43 1.48
C TYR A 139 -20.87 -12.82 1.14
N LEU A 140 -19.57 -12.92 0.84
CA LEU A 140 -19.00 -14.18 0.37
C LEU A 140 -17.59 -14.44 0.91
N VAL A 141 -16.67 -13.53 0.68
CA VAL A 141 -15.25 -13.81 0.91
C VAL A 141 -14.92 -13.91 2.40
N TYR A 142 -15.56 -13.09 3.24
CA TYR A 142 -15.31 -13.09 4.68
C TYR A 142 -15.70 -14.42 5.32
N ASP A 143 -16.87 -14.97 4.96
CA ASP A 143 -17.34 -16.27 5.43
C ASP A 143 -16.44 -17.42 4.94
N LEU A 144 -16.06 -17.39 3.66
CA LEU A 144 -15.13 -18.37 3.08
C LEU A 144 -13.75 -18.36 3.76
N LEU A 145 -13.34 -17.23 4.29
CA LEU A 145 -12.09 -17.08 5.05
C LEU A 145 -12.23 -17.42 6.54
N GLY A 146 -13.39 -17.99 6.95
CA GLY A 146 -13.66 -18.41 8.31
C GLY A 146 -13.88 -17.26 9.28
N GLU A 147 -14.43 -16.14 8.77
CA GLU A 147 -14.74 -14.91 9.54
C GLU A 147 -13.52 -14.34 10.30
N ASN A 148 -12.32 -14.63 9.81
CA ASN A 148 -11.08 -14.24 10.46
C ASN A 148 -10.43 -13.06 9.73
N PRO A 149 -10.35 -11.85 10.34
CA PRO A 149 -9.73 -10.69 9.74
C PRO A 149 -8.27 -10.91 9.29
N ILE A 150 -7.53 -11.78 9.99
CA ILE A 150 -6.14 -12.09 9.65
C ILE A 150 -6.06 -12.76 8.27
N ASN A 151 -7.01 -13.64 7.94
CA ASN A 151 -7.04 -14.29 6.63
C ASN A 151 -7.37 -13.31 5.51
N VAL A 152 -8.18 -12.28 5.78
CA VAL A 152 -8.44 -11.17 4.84
C VAL A 152 -7.14 -10.39 4.56
N ILE A 153 -6.38 -10.09 5.60
CA ILE A 153 -5.09 -9.39 5.47
C ILE A 153 -4.09 -10.23 4.65
N ARG A 154 -4.02 -11.53 4.92
CA ARG A 154 -3.18 -12.47 4.15
C ARG A 154 -3.58 -12.53 2.68
N LEU A 155 -4.88 -12.61 2.40
CA LEU A 155 -5.40 -12.61 1.03
C LEU A 155 -5.03 -11.32 0.31
N ALA A 156 -5.17 -10.17 0.96
CA ALA A 156 -4.75 -8.88 0.41
C ALA A 156 -3.24 -8.85 0.10
N GLY A 157 -2.42 -9.42 0.99
CA GLY A 157 -0.97 -9.55 0.77
C GLY A 157 -0.63 -10.38 -0.48
N VAL A 158 -1.31 -11.51 -0.66
CA VAL A 158 -1.15 -12.37 -1.85
C VAL A 158 -1.58 -11.61 -3.11
N PHE A 159 -2.70 -10.89 -3.08
CA PHE A 159 -3.16 -10.11 -4.24
C PHE A 159 -2.21 -8.98 -4.60
N LEU A 160 -1.59 -8.31 -3.62
CA LEU A 160 -0.58 -7.29 -3.91
C LEU A 160 0.63 -7.88 -4.63
N ILE A 161 1.17 -9.00 -4.16
CA ILE A 161 2.30 -9.67 -4.81
C ILE A 161 1.91 -10.11 -6.22
N THR A 162 0.75 -10.72 -6.38
CA THR A 162 0.24 -11.17 -7.67
C THR A 162 0.06 -10.00 -8.64
N GLY A 163 -0.54 -8.89 -8.17
CA GLY A 163 -0.67 -7.65 -8.95
C GLY A 163 0.68 -7.07 -9.34
N GLY A 164 1.67 -7.14 -8.44
CA GLY A 164 3.06 -6.79 -8.74
C GLY A 164 3.64 -7.62 -9.88
N VAL A 165 3.48 -8.94 -9.83
CA VAL A 165 3.94 -9.83 -10.91
C VAL A 165 3.25 -9.48 -12.22
N PHE A 166 1.94 -9.27 -12.24
CA PHE A 166 1.22 -8.86 -13.45
C PHE A 166 1.71 -7.53 -14.01
N SER A 167 2.16 -6.60 -13.19
CA SER A 167 2.69 -5.32 -13.67
C SER A 167 3.94 -5.48 -14.55
N LEU A 168 4.70 -6.56 -14.39
CA LEU A 168 5.88 -6.84 -15.21
C LEU A 168 5.54 -7.17 -16.67
N PHE A 169 4.32 -7.65 -16.95
CA PHE A 169 3.87 -7.96 -18.30
C PHE A 169 3.39 -6.71 -19.08
N VAL A 170 3.30 -5.55 -18.41
CA VAL A 170 2.93 -4.30 -19.08
C VAL A 170 4.04 -3.90 -20.05
N SER A 171 3.69 -3.78 -21.33
CA SER A 171 4.58 -3.27 -22.36
C SER A 171 4.65 -1.74 -22.28
N GLN A 172 5.83 -1.22 -22.01
CA GLN A 172 6.08 0.23 -22.02
C GLN A 172 6.81 0.61 -23.31
N GLN A 173 6.23 1.53 -24.10
CA GLN A 173 6.97 2.19 -25.16
C GLN A 173 8.04 3.09 -24.51
N LYS A 174 9.31 2.81 -24.80
CA LYS A 174 10.39 3.76 -24.47
C LYS A 174 10.15 5.01 -25.33
N ARG A 175 9.62 6.09 -24.75
CA ARG A 175 9.79 7.41 -25.38
C ARG A 175 11.28 7.71 -25.34
N VAL A 176 11.91 7.69 -26.48
CA VAL A 176 13.22 8.31 -26.69
C VAL A 176 12.95 9.80 -26.52
N LEU A 177 13.42 10.37 -25.41
CA LEU A 177 13.50 11.82 -25.19
C LEU A 177 14.69 12.35 -25.99
#